data_9b24cd07c436f2f06e4707aab52234da
#
_entry.id   9b24cd07c436f2f06e4707aab52234da
#
_cell.length_a   1.000
_cell.length_b   1.000
_cell.length_c   1.000
_cell.angle_alpha   90.00
_cell.angle_beta   90.00
_cell.angle_gamma   90.00
#
_symmetry.space_group_name_H-M   'P 1'
#
loop_
_entity.id
_entity.type
_entity.pdbx_description
1 polymer ?
#
loop_
_entity_poly.entity_id
_entity_poly.type
_entity_poly.pdbx_seq_one_letter_code
_entity_poly.pdbx_strand_id
1 'polypeptide(L)'
;MIRHLLLVLFLLVSVLPSTARERSLSEIRQAACSVLQGQSNRVQVQEDALQIALQKEMLTVVTHHGCFAVIANDDAFDAVVGYAEGAFSMENSSLVWFLNTVNESMADDIKKGNGHRTSIVPDASKFKSSIAPLLTTTWNQKEPYYNFCPVADNSTPYPTGCLATALSQIMKYHSYPTHGIGEKQYSFRPSEGVGEILYANFGETTYEWSKMLNDYKKDQYSDEEANAVATIMLHCGVAVEMNYTPTGSGAYSSEALYGLIHFFGYNQNIGLVHREYYSLEQWMNLVYTELNAARPIYYAGYDASQGGHAFVIDGYNATGLVHVNWGWGPNGGNGYYDITLLNPRGYQFSEGQNMLLGIDLPTTEVEYESHIVSDYPLSVSQIGKMLSVSVGETIWNLNGNAWEGELAVVLEGEGQTYLLSKGTVSKTAYQYNVLSKTNPAIGGVLTLPTGIADGEYRLYVGAKCSLDKRWQLVRRSEEQVNSYQVTIADGAVKDVVADTDDTWESTTTAIKAVITKGTNAPSRYFDLQGREVNGSTKGLIIRRQGDEVKKVLVK
;
A
#
# COMPACT_ATOMS: atom_id res chain seq x y z
N MET A 1 -21.82 -38.60 -63.92
CA MET A 1 -20.84 -38.42 -62.84
C MET A 1 -20.61 -36.93 -62.66
N ILE A 2 -21.36 -36.31 -61.78
CA ILE A 2 -21.29 -34.88 -61.51
C ILE A 2 -20.57 -34.76 -60.15
N ARG A 3 -19.35 -34.19 -60.18
CA ARG A 3 -18.58 -33.88 -58.96
C ARG A 3 -19.09 -32.58 -58.30
N HIS A 4 -19.64 -32.70 -57.13
CA HIS A 4 -19.95 -31.53 -56.29
C HIS A 4 -18.67 -30.96 -55.71
N LEU A 5 -18.36 -29.72 -56.05
CA LEU A 5 -17.32 -28.90 -55.48
C LEU A 5 -17.94 -28.12 -54.30
N LEU A 6 -17.68 -28.53 -53.06
CA LEU A 6 -18.06 -27.77 -51.88
C LEU A 6 -17.03 -26.63 -51.67
N LEU A 7 -17.48 -25.40 -51.92
CA LEU A 7 -16.73 -24.17 -51.60
C LEU A 7 -16.96 -23.87 -50.13
N VAL A 8 -15.95 -24.16 -49.30
CA VAL A 8 -15.94 -23.71 -47.90
C VAL A 8 -15.46 -22.27 -47.91
N LEU A 9 -16.40 -21.35 -47.70
CA LEU A 9 -16.13 -19.93 -47.51
C LEU A 9 -15.64 -19.73 -46.07
N PHE A 10 -14.33 -19.62 -45.85
CA PHE A 10 -13.74 -19.16 -44.60
C PHE A 10 -14.05 -17.66 -44.48
N LEU A 11 -15.04 -17.29 -43.67
CA LEU A 11 -15.19 -15.93 -43.17
C LEU A 11 -14.00 -15.67 -42.21
N LEU A 12 -12.96 -15.04 -42.70
CA LEU A 12 -11.98 -14.33 -41.87
C LEU A 12 -12.73 -13.15 -41.25
N VAL A 13 -13.23 -13.34 -40.04
CA VAL A 13 -13.53 -12.21 -39.15
C VAL A 13 -12.17 -11.62 -38.78
N SER A 14 -11.74 -10.63 -39.54
CA SER A 14 -10.68 -9.75 -39.11
C SER A 14 -11.20 -9.00 -37.86
N VAL A 15 -10.81 -9.46 -36.68
CA VAL A 15 -10.86 -8.63 -35.45
C VAL A 15 -9.90 -7.49 -35.74
N LEU A 16 -10.41 -6.40 -36.30
CA LEU A 16 -9.68 -5.14 -36.31
C LEU A 16 -9.47 -4.78 -34.85
N PRO A 17 -8.25 -4.47 -34.38
CA PRO A 17 -8.08 -3.89 -33.06
C PRO A 17 -8.97 -2.65 -33.03
N SER A 18 -9.85 -2.56 -32.06
CA SER A 18 -10.64 -1.35 -31.77
C SER A 18 -9.61 -0.26 -31.50
N THR A 19 -9.43 0.66 -32.45
CA THR A 19 -8.62 1.85 -32.18
C THR A 19 -9.42 2.69 -31.20
N ALA A 20 -8.82 2.95 -30.04
CA ALA A 20 -9.37 3.86 -29.05
C ALA A 20 -9.80 5.18 -29.73
N ARG A 21 -10.96 5.70 -29.35
CA ARG A 21 -11.52 6.93 -29.94
C ARG A 21 -12.05 7.86 -28.87
N GLU A 22 -12.05 9.14 -29.19
CA GLU A 22 -12.67 10.15 -28.33
C GLU A 22 -14.20 9.94 -28.26
N ARG A 23 -14.75 9.99 -27.04
CA ARG A 23 -16.20 9.95 -26.79
C ARG A 23 -16.85 11.26 -27.25
N SER A 24 -17.98 11.14 -27.90
CA SER A 24 -18.83 12.29 -28.23
C SER A 24 -19.40 12.93 -26.96
N LEU A 25 -19.79 14.19 -27.05
CA LEU A 25 -20.42 14.91 -25.93
C LEU A 25 -21.71 14.23 -25.44
N SER A 26 -22.47 13.58 -26.33
CA SER A 26 -23.65 12.80 -25.93
C SER A 26 -23.27 11.57 -25.11
N GLU A 27 -22.24 10.83 -25.50
CA GLU A 27 -21.75 9.68 -24.71
C GLU A 27 -21.23 10.11 -23.34
N ILE A 28 -20.52 11.24 -23.25
CA ILE A 28 -20.06 11.82 -21.97
C ILE A 28 -21.26 12.15 -21.08
N ARG A 29 -22.28 12.83 -21.61
CA ARG A 29 -23.48 13.18 -20.86
C ARG A 29 -24.27 11.95 -20.44
N GLN A 30 -24.43 10.96 -21.32
CA GLN A 30 -25.10 9.70 -21.01
C GLN A 30 -24.40 8.95 -19.87
N ALA A 31 -23.06 8.86 -19.90
CA ALA A 31 -22.27 8.28 -18.82
C ALA A 31 -22.46 9.03 -17.50
N ALA A 32 -22.46 10.39 -17.54
CA ALA A 32 -22.71 11.19 -16.35
C ALA A 32 -24.15 10.97 -15.80
N CYS A 33 -25.17 10.92 -16.65
CA CYS A 33 -26.54 10.61 -16.25
C CYS A 33 -26.64 9.28 -15.51
N SER A 34 -25.93 8.24 -15.96
CA SER A 34 -26.01 6.89 -15.38
C SER A 34 -25.65 6.85 -13.89
N VAL A 35 -24.70 7.68 -13.46
CA VAL A 35 -24.24 7.73 -12.06
C VAL A 35 -24.91 8.85 -11.25
N LEU A 36 -25.26 9.98 -11.88
CA LEU A 36 -25.90 11.09 -11.19
C LEU A 36 -27.38 10.86 -10.89
N GLN A 37 -28.07 9.98 -11.64
CA GLN A 37 -29.43 9.56 -11.33
C GLN A 37 -29.56 8.86 -9.98
N GLY A 38 -28.58 8.05 -9.60
CA GLY A 38 -28.53 7.37 -8.31
C GLY A 38 -28.32 8.33 -7.14
N GLN A 39 -27.70 9.48 -7.37
CA GLN A 39 -27.34 10.48 -6.37
C GLN A 39 -28.40 11.57 -6.18
N SER A 40 -29.16 11.89 -7.25
CA SER A 40 -30.22 12.88 -7.15
C SER A 40 -31.51 12.25 -6.61
N ASN A 41 -31.86 12.55 -5.38
CA ASN A 41 -33.10 12.08 -4.75
C ASN A 41 -34.32 12.34 -5.65
N ARG A 42 -34.72 11.34 -6.49
CA ARG A 42 -35.99 11.23 -7.23
C ARG A 42 -36.21 12.10 -8.46
N VAL A 43 -35.23 12.84 -8.96
CA VAL A 43 -35.39 13.58 -10.21
C VAL A 43 -34.67 12.84 -11.34
N GLN A 44 -35.40 12.56 -12.44
CA GLN A 44 -34.77 12.01 -13.64
C GLN A 44 -33.78 13.04 -14.21
N VAL A 45 -32.49 12.69 -14.24
CA VAL A 45 -31.45 13.56 -14.79
C VAL A 45 -31.58 13.54 -16.32
N GLN A 46 -31.82 14.71 -16.91
CA GLN A 46 -31.87 14.89 -18.36
C GLN A 46 -30.50 15.34 -18.87
N GLU A 47 -30.06 14.82 -20.02
CA GLU A 47 -28.75 15.15 -20.61
C GLU A 47 -28.56 16.65 -20.89
N ASP A 48 -29.62 17.34 -21.25
CA ASP A 48 -29.62 18.79 -21.54
C ASP A 48 -29.54 19.65 -20.28
N ALA A 49 -29.88 19.12 -19.11
CA ALA A 49 -29.75 19.81 -17.82
C ALA A 49 -28.31 19.72 -17.25
N LEU A 50 -27.45 18.90 -17.83
CA LEU A 50 -26.06 18.74 -17.40
C LEU A 50 -25.18 19.91 -17.85
N GLN A 51 -24.32 20.38 -16.93
CA GLN A 51 -23.36 21.45 -17.21
C GLN A 51 -21.93 20.91 -17.19
N ILE A 52 -21.11 21.33 -18.14
CA ILE A 52 -19.67 21.04 -18.13
C ILE A 52 -18.99 22.07 -17.21
N ALA A 53 -18.40 21.59 -16.11
CA ALA A 53 -17.70 22.42 -15.14
C ALA A 53 -16.19 22.49 -15.43
N LEU A 54 -15.59 21.43 -15.97
CA LEU A 54 -14.18 21.36 -16.34
C LEU A 54 -14.03 20.44 -17.54
N GLN A 55 -13.18 20.81 -18.49
CA GLN A 55 -12.75 19.94 -19.59
C GLN A 55 -11.23 19.94 -19.66
N LYS A 56 -10.66 18.75 -19.69
CA LYS A 56 -9.23 18.47 -19.90
C LYS A 56 -9.06 17.56 -21.13
N GLU A 57 -7.83 17.24 -21.47
CA GLU A 57 -7.52 16.34 -22.59
C GLU A 57 -8.24 15.00 -22.45
N MET A 58 -8.10 14.32 -21.30
CA MET A 58 -8.62 12.99 -21.06
C MET A 58 -9.88 12.93 -20.20
N LEU A 59 -10.29 14.04 -19.58
CA LEU A 59 -11.39 14.08 -18.60
C LEU A 59 -12.34 15.25 -18.84
N THR A 60 -13.63 14.98 -18.62
CA THR A 60 -14.67 16.03 -18.51
C THR A 60 -15.41 15.89 -17.19
N VAL A 61 -15.50 16.99 -16.43
CA VAL A 61 -16.33 17.08 -15.22
C VAL A 61 -17.69 17.66 -15.58
N VAL A 62 -18.73 16.90 -15.28
CA VAL A 62 -20.12 17.25 -15.56
C VAL A 62 -20.86 17.41 -14.24
N THR A 63 -21.62 18.50 -14.08
CA THR A 63 -22.34 18.84 -12.84
C THR A 63 -23.84 18.85 -13.04
N HIS A 64 -24.58 18.51 -11.97
CA HIS A 64 -26.04 18.59 -11.91
C HIS A 64 -26.51 18.75 -10.46
N HIS A 65 -27.23 19.84 -10.14
CA HIS A 65 -27.88 20.08 -8.85
C HIS A 65 -27.02 19.76 -7.59
N GLY A 66 -25.77 20.23 -7.59
CA GLY A 66 -24.87 20.05 -6.44
C GLY A 66 -24.15 18.68 -6.40
N CYS A 67 -24.30 17.84 -7.43
CA CYS A 67 -23.51 16.62 -7.64
C CYS A 67 -22.63 16.79 -8.88
N PHE A 68 -21.61 15.96 -9.01
CA PHE A 68 -20.79 15.93 -10.22
C PHE A 68 -20.33 14.52 -10.58
N ALA A 69 -19.99 14.33 -11.86
CA ALA A 69 -19.33 13.14 -12.38
C ALA A 69 -18.09 13.52 -13.17
N VAL A 70 -17.07 12.68 -13.10
CA VAL A 70 -15.82 12.77 -13.86
C VAL A 70 -15.87 11.68 -14.92
N ILE A 71 -15.85 12.04 -16.18
CA ILE A 71 -16.01 11.14 -17.31
C ILE A 71 -14.74 11.13 -18.15
N ALA A 72 -14.28 9.94 -18.53
CA ALA A 72 -13.17 9.77 -19.46
C ALA A 72 -13.57 10.21 -20.88
N ASN A 73 -12.74 11.00 -21.53
CA ASN A 73 -12.97 11.45 -22.90
C ASN A 73 -12.65 10.39 -23.95
N ASP A 74 -11.84 9.38 -23.62
CA ASP A 74 -11.42 8.32 -24.54
C ASP A 74 -12.01 6.95 -24.14
N ASP A 75 -12.45 6.14 -25.13
CA ASP A 75 -13.10 4.84 -24.89
C ASP A 75 -12.10 3.70 -24.59
N ALA A 76 -10.79 3.99 -24.56
CA ALA A 76 -9.77 3.11 -24.00
C ALA A 76 -9.91 2.91 -22.49
N PHE A 77 -10.70 3.73 -21.80
CA PHE A 77 -10.96 3.67 -20.37
C PHE A 77 -12.44 3.50 -20.09
N ASP A 78 -12.79 2.98 -18.93
CA ASP A 78 -14.17 3.02 -18.44
C ASP A 78 -14.70 4.45 -18.44
N ALA A 79 -15.97 4.62 -18.83
CA ALA A 79 -16.52 5.96 -19.02
C ALA A 79 -16.53 6.77 -17.72
N VAL A 80 -16.86 6.14 -16.59
CA VAL A 80 -16.97 6.80 -15.29
C VAL A 80 -15.67 6.67 -14.52
N VAL A 81 -14.94 7.77 -14.38
CA VAL A 81 -13.73 7.89 -13.56
C VAL A 81 -14.05 8.19 -12.10
N GLY A 82 -15.15 8.86 -11.85
CA GLY A 82 -15.64 9.12 -10.50
C GLY A 82 -16.92 9.93 -10.48
N TYR A 83 -17.56 9.97 -9.32
CA TYR A 83 -18.74 10.81 -9.06
C TYR A 83 -18.87 11.07 -7.56
N ALA A 84 -19.49 12.19 -7.23
CA ALA A 84 -19.67 12.61 -5.84
C ALA A 84 -20.96 13.40 -5.63
N GLU A 85 -21.48 13.32 -4.39
CA GLU A 85 -22.42 14.30 -3.87
C GLU A 85 -21.65 15.55 -3.43
N GLY A 86 -22.27 16.72 -3.59
CA GLY A 86 -21.63 17.99 -3.31
C GLY A 86 -21.18 18.73 -4.58
N ALA A 87 -21.07 20.04 -4.49
CA ALA A 87 -20.71 20.88 -5.62
C ALA A 87 -19.23 20.65 -6.01
N PHE A 88 -18.97 20.56 -7.30
CA PHE A 88 -17.60 20.58 -7.80
C PHE A 88 -16.93 21.92 -7.49
N SER A 89 -15.74 21.90 -6.93
CA SER A 89 -14.97 23.10 -6.62
C SER A 89 -13.48 22.91 -6.94
N MET A 90 -12.91 23.88 -7.64
CA MET A 90 -11.46 23.96 -7.87
C MET A 90 -10.66 24.36 -6.62
N GLU A 91 -11.33 24.76 -5.53
CA GLU A 91 -10.67 25.07 -4.26
C GLU A 91 -10.25 23.80 -3.49
N ASN A 92 -10.87 22.65 -3.80
CA ASN A 92 -10.43 21.36 -3.24
C ASN A 92 -9.15 20.90 -3.94
N SER A 93 -8.00 21.22 -3.35
CA SER A 93 -6.70 20.91 -3.94
C SER A 93 -6.45 19.40 -4.07
N SER A 94 -7.01 18.57 -3.18
CA SER A 94 -6.88 17.10 -3.26
C SER A 94 -7.63 16.54 -4.47
N LEU A 95 -8.85 17.00 -4.72
CA LEU A 95 -9.62 16.61 -5.90
C LEU A 95 -8.96 17.13 -7.20
N VAL A 96 -8.48 18.37 -7.18
CA VAL A 96 -7.77 18.97 -8.33
C VAL A 96 -6.48 18.19 -8.62
N TRP A 97 -5.73 17.82 -7.59
CA TRP A 97 -4.57 16.95 -7.71
C TRP A 97 -4.95 15.61 -8.37
N PHE A 98 -5.99 14.94 -7.87
CA PHE A 98 -6.49 13.70 -8.44
C PHE A 98 -6.82 13.86 -9.94
N LEU A 99 -7.61 14.86 -10.30
CA LEU A 99 -8.01 15.11 -11.68
C LEU A 99 -6.82 15.40 -12.61
N ASN A 100 -5.81 16.11 -12.12
CA ASN A 100 -4.62 16.42 -12.91
C ASN A 100 -3.77 15.15 -13.10
N THR A 101 -3.48 14.42 -12.02
CA THR A 101 -2.68 13.20 -12.06
C THR A 101 -3.32 12.12 -12.94
N VAL A 102 -4.64 11.91 -12.81
CA VAL A 102 -5.36 10.94 -13.64
C VAL A 102 -5.37 11.38 -15.11
N ASN A 103 -5.59 12.66 -15.40
CA ASN A 103 -5.54 13.17 -16.78
C ASN A 103 -4.17 12.93 -17.44
N GLU A 104 -3.08 13.20 -16.72
CA GLU A 104 -1.71 12.96 -17.20
C GLU A 104 -1.42 11.47 -17.38
N SER A 105 -1.83 10.62 -16.42
CA SER A 105 -1.67 9.18 -16.48
C SER A 105 -2.39 8.57 -17.69
N MET A 106 -3.65 8.94 -17.92
CA MET A 106 -4.44 8.47 -19.05
C MET A 106 -3.84 8.92 -20.39
N ALA A 107 -3.39 10.18 -20.50
CA ALA A 107 -2.74 10.69 -21.70
C ALA A 107 -1.43 9.95 -22.00
N ASP A 108 -0.66 9.59 -20.99
CA ASP A 108 0.56 8.82 -21.12
C ASP A 108 0.29 7.36 -21.55
N ASP A 109 -0.72 6.73 -21.00
CA ASP A 109 -1.16 5.38 -21.39
C ASP A 109 -1.58 5.34 -22.87
N ILE A 110 -2.32 6.32 -23.37
CA ILE A 110 -2.68 6.43 -24.80
C ILE A 110 -1.41 6.58 -25.66
N LYS A 111 -0.48 7.45 -25.28
CA LYS A 111 0.79 7.65 -26.01
C LYS A 111 1.63 6.38 -26.08
N LYS A 112 1.60 5.55 -25.05
CA LYS A 112 2.33 4.28 -24.96
C LYS A 112 1.62 3.12 -25.65
N GLY A 113 0.38 3.32 -26.13
CA GLY A 113 -0.42 2.28 -26.75
C GLY A 113 -0.86 1.19 -25.75
N ASN A 114 -0.93 1.51 -24.47
CA ASN A 114 -1.47 0.64 -23.45
C ASN A 114 -2.98 0.55 -23.68
N GLY A 115 -3.45 -0.64 -24.05
CA GLY A 115 -4.82 -0.89 -24.48
C GLY A 115 -5.89 -0.62 -23.41
N HIS A 116 -7.06 -1.14 -23.65
CA HIS A 116 -8.24 -0.97 -22.78
C HIS A 116 -7.93 -1.19 -21.31
N ARG A 117 -8.18 -0.17 -20.50
CA ARG A 117 -8.13 -0.23 -19.05
C ARG A 117 -9.54 -0.23 -18.48
N THR A 118 -9.86 -1.29 -17.77
CA THR A 118 -11.11 -1.40 -16.99
C THR A 118 -10.79 -1.32 -15.50
N SER A 119 -11.73 -0.80 -14.73
CA SER A 119 -11.64 -0.79 -13.26
C SER A 119 -11.52 -2.23 -12.73
N ILE A 120 -10.71 -2.43 -11.70
CA ILE A 120 -10.58 -3.73 -11.03
C ILE A 120 -11.78 -3.90 -10.10
N VAL A 121 -12.69 -4.82 -10.44
CA VAL A 121 -13.87 -5.10 -9.62
C VAL A 121 -13.55 -6.10 -8.50
N PRO A 122 -14.25 -6.04 -7.35
CA PRO A 122 -14.02 -6.99 -6.26
C PRO A 122 -14.38 -8.41 -6.68
N ASP A 123 -13.48 -9.36 -6.42
CA ASP A 123 -13.73 -10.79 -6.65
C ASP A 123 -14.84 -11.28 -5.70
N ALA A 124 -16.00 -11.62 -6.27
CA ALA A 124 -17.18 -12.05 -5.53
C ALA A 124 -16.97 -13.36 -4.72
N SER A 125 -15.92 -14.12 -5.01
CA SER A 125 -15.57 -15.32 -4.23
C SER A 125 -14.84 -14.98 -2.92
N LYS A 126 -14.23 -13.80 -2.82
CA LYS A 126 -13.39 -13.34 -1.70
C LYS A 126 -14.00 -12.17 -0.95
N PHE A 127 -14.68 -11.26 -1.64
CA PHE A 127 -15.11 -9.97 -1.12
C PHE A 127 -16.60 -9.75 -1.31
N LYS A 128 -17.19 -8.87 -0.50
CA LYS A 128 -18.53 -8.34 -0.76
C LYS A 128 -18.51 -7.54 -2.06
N SER A 129 -19.65 -7.47 -2.75
CA SER A 129 -19.76 -6.69 -3.99
C SER A 129 -19.58 -5.19 -3.78
N SER A 130 -19.89 -4.69 -2.57
CA SER A 130 -19.72 -3.28 -2.20
C SER A 130 -19.62 -3.14 -0.69
N ILE A 131 -18.97 -2.08 -0.24
CA ILE A 131 -18.93 -1.61 1.15
C ILE A 131 -19.32 -0.13 1.14
N ALA A 132 -20.38 0.20 1.89
CA ALA A 132 -20.77 1.59 2.09
C ALA A 132 -19.66 2.36 2.85
N PRO A 133 -19.57 3.68 2.71
CA PRO A 133 -18.60 4.48 3.44
C PRO A 133 -18.65 4.20 4.95
N LEU A 134 -17.49 3.88 5.52
CA LEU A 134 -17.34 3.55 6.95
C LEU A 134 -17.34 4.82 7.81
N LEU A 135 -16.73 5.90 7.31
CA LEU A 135 -16.66 7.17 8.00
C LEU A 135 -17.98 7.93 7.89
N THR A 136 -18.36 8.57 8.98
CA THR A 136 -19.48 9.52 9.02
C THR A 136 -19.01 10.98 9.07
N THR A 137 -17.69 11.18 9.27
CA THR A 137 -17.09 12.52 9.34
C THR A 137 -16.88 13.12 7.97
N THR A 138 -17.05 14.44 7.88
CA THR A 138 -16.72 15.24 6.70
C THR A 138 -15.83 16.41 7.12
N TRP A 139 -14.70 16.07 7.75
CA TRP A 139 -13.83 17.07 8.35
C TRP A 139 -13.02 17.85 7.31
N ASN A 140 -12.51 19.01 7.75
CA ASN A 140 -11.80 19.97 6.92
C ASN A 140 -10.46 20.34 7.58
N GLN A 141 -9.65 21.17 6.90
CA GLN A 141 -8.35 21.64 7.37
C GLN A 141 -8.38 23.09 7.90
N LYS A 142 -9.56 23.73 7.89
CA LYS A 142 -9.77 25.14 8.31
C LYS A 142 -10.52 25.21 9.64
N GLU A 143 -11.12 26.35 9.98
CA GLU A 143 -11.92 26.51 11.21
C GLU A 143 -13.06 25.48 11.29
N PRO A 144 -13.27 24.86 12.48
CA PRO A 144 -12.54 25.02 13.75
C PRO A 144 -11.33 24.07 13.89
N TYR A 145 -11.06 23.22 12.94
CA TYR A 145 -10.06 22.14 13.01
C TYR A 145 -8.64 22.66 13.26
N TYR A 146 -8.28 23.81 12.70
CA TYR A 146 -6.95 24.40 12.81
C TYR A 146 -6.77 25.32 14.04
N ASN A 147 -7.79 25.51 14.90
CA ASN A 147 -7.77 26.53 15.95
C ASN A 147 -6.56 26.49 16.89
N PHE A 148 -5.93 25.34 17.04
CA PHE A 148 -4.71 25.16 17.83
C PHE A 148 -3.44 25.00 16.99
N CYS A 149 -3.55 25.04 15.67
CA CYS A 149 -2.37 25.01 14.81
C CYS A 149 -1.54 26.30 14.95
N PRO A 150 -0.24 26.28 14.60
CA PRO A 150 0.59 27.47 14.58
C PRO A 150 -0.03 28.58 13.74
N VAL A 151 0.29 29.84 14.11
CA VAL A 151 -0.30 31.02 13.49
C VAL A 151 0.76 31.72 12.63
N ALA A 152 0.41 32.04 11.39
CA ALA A 152 1.19 32.96 10.57
C ALA A 152 1.13 34.39 11.15
N ASP A 153 2.04 35.27 10.71
CA ASP A 153 2.32 36.62 11.24
C ASP A 153 1.12 37.50 11.65
N ASN A 154 -0.10 37.17 11.31
CA ASN A 154 -1.26 38.04 11.55
C ASN A 154 -2.59 37.33 11.84
N SER A 155 -2.64 36.33 12.65
CA SER A 155 -3.88 35.84 13.22
C SER A 155 -4.60 34.67 12.53
N THR A 156 -4.20 34.20 11.35
CA THR A 156 -4.84 33.01 10.75
C THR A 156 -3.97 31.80 10.98
N PRO A 157 -4.50 30.74 11.64
CA PRO A 157 -3.77 29.49 11.80
C PRO A 157 -3.44 28.84 10.45
N TYR A 158 -2.34 28.11 10.39
CA TYR A 158 -2.01 27.28 9.24
C TYR A 158 -3.02 26.12 9.11
N PRO A 159 -3.33 25.65 7.90
CA PRO A 159 -4.15 24.45 7.71
C PRO A 159 -3.59 23.25 8.50
N THR A 160 -4.47 22.40 9.02
CA THR A 160 -4.08 21.18 9.78
C THR A 160 -3.17 20.25 9.01
N GLY A 161 -3.26 20.28 7.67
CA GLY A 161 -2.63 19.32 6.77
C GLY A 161 -3.53 18.11 6.47
N CYS A 162 -3.48 17.64 5.24
CA CYS A 162 -4.31 16.53 4.77
C CYS A 162 -4.04 15.23 5.53
N LEU A 163 -2.77 14.98 5.91
CA LEU A 163 -2.38 13.81 6.68
C LEU A 163 -3.00 13.82 8.09
N ALA A 164 -2.88 14.92 8.84
CA ALA A 164 -3.49 15.03 10.17
C ALA A 164 -5.01 14.88 10.09
N THR A 165 -5.65 15.46 9.07
CA THR A 165 -7.08 15.34 8.85
C THR A 165 -7.51 13.91 8.55
N ALA A 166 -6.77 13.18 7.71
CA ALA A 166 -7.04 11.78 7.39
C ALA A 166 -6.92 10.89 8.64
N LEU A 167 -5.81 11.01 9.38
CA LEU A 167 -5.60 10.25 10.63
C LEU A 167 -6.69 10.53 11.66
N SER A 168 -7.00 11.81 11.90
CA SER A 168 -8.01 12.20 12.89
C SER A 168 -9.40 11.65 12.57
N GLN A 169 -9.78 11.58 11.29
CA GLN A 169 -11.04 10.98 10.86
C GLN A 169 -11.08 9.46 11.09
N ILE A 170 -9.97 8.74 10.81
CA ILE A 170 -9.86 7.30 11.11
C ILE A 170 -9.92 7.08 12.63
N MET A 171 -9.25 7.91 13.42
CA MET A 171 -9.27 7.83 14.87
C MET A 171 -10.68 8.13 15.43
N LYS A 172 -11.42 9.07 14.84
CA LYS A 172 -12.80 9.34 15.19
C LYS A 172 -13.73 8.16 14.86
N TYR A 173 -13.52 7.49 13.74
CA TYR A 173 -14.26 6.27 13.40
C TYR A 173 -14.11 5.20 14.51
N HIS A 174 -12.89 4.98 14.99
CA HIS A 174 -12.64 4.06 16.11
C HIS A 174 -13.03 4.65 17.48
N SER A 175 -13.20 5.98 17.61
CA SER A 175 -13.31 6.69 18.88
C SER A 175 -12.16 6.31 19.84
N TYR A 176 -10.95 6.23 19.32
CA TYR A 176 -9.75 5.73 20.02
C TYR A 176 -8.51 6.57 19.65
N PRO A 177 -7.56 6.74 20.62
CA PRO A 177 -7.61 6.31 22.02
C PRO A 177 -8.39 7.30 22.91
N THR A 178 -8.69 6.93 24.15
CA THR A 178 -9.18 7.89 25.17
C THR A 178 -8.04 8.80 25.64
N HIS A 179 -6.86 8.21 25.86
CA HIS A 179 -5.60 8.88 26.14
C HIS A 179 -4.52 8.27 25.24
N GLY A 180 -3.60 9.10 24.74
CA GLY A 180 -2.44 8.61 24.02
C GLY A 180 -1.31 8.14 24.94
N ILE A 181 -0.09 8.12 24.43
CA ILE A 181 1.11 7.61 25.12
C ILE A 181 2.19 8.67 25.09
N GLY A 182 2.69 9.05 26.27
CA GLY A 182 3.83 9.96 26.39
C GLY A 182 3.58 11.36 25.86
N GLU A 183 4.64 12.00 25.44
CA GLU A 183 4.65 13.37 24.94
C GLU A 183 5.65 13.53 23.79
N LYS A 184 5.47 14.56 22.98
CA LYS A 184 6.40 14.92 21.89
C LYS A 184 6.48 16.42 21.75
N GLN A 185 7.68 16.88 21.42
CA GLN A 185 7.91 18.25 20.96
C GLN A 185 8.86 18.24 19.76
N TYR A 186 8.70 19.21 18.88
CA TYR A 186 9.64 19.46 17.78
C TYR A 186 9.75 20.95 17.48
N SER A 187 10.87 21.35 16.88
CA SER A 187 11.09 22.72 16.46
C SER A 187 10.43 22.96 15.11
N PHE A 188 9.37 23.71 15.09
CA PHE A 188 8.73 24.19 13.87
C PHE A 188 9.34 25.53 13.44
N ARG A 189 9.74 25.65 12.18
CA ARG A 189 10.25 26.89 11.60
C ARG A 189 9.41 27.22 10.38
N PRO A 190 8.54 28.23 10.47
CA PRO A 190 7.80 28.71 9.30
C PRO A 190 8.77 29.27 8.25
N SER A 191 8.35 29.29 6.99
CA SER A 191 9.12 29.91 5.90
C SER A 191 9.36 31.40 6.14
N GLU A 192 8.45 32.04 6.88
CA GLU A 192 8.52 33.43 7.29
C GLU A 192 8.17 33.51 8.78
N GLY A 193 8.90 34.30 9.57
CA GLY A 193 8.63 34.49 10.98
C GLY A 193 9.63 33.80 11.93
N VAL A 194 9.27 33.77 13.21
CA VAL A 194 10.09 33.20 14.30
C VAL A 194 9.69 31.73 14.50
N GLY A 195 10.69 30.85 14.56
CA GLY A 195 10.44 29.45 14.89
C GLY A 195 9.88 29.27 16.30
N GLU A 196 9.04 28.28 16.48
CA GLU A 196 8.44 27.92 17.76
C GLU A 196 8.60 26.44 18.06
N ILE A 197 8.42 26.05 19.32
CA ILE A 197 8.37 24.64 19.72
C ILE A 197 6.90 24.24 19.79
N LEU A 198 6.52 23.27 18.96
CA LEU A 198 5.21 22.65 19.03
C LEU A 198 5.29 21.44 19.97
N TYR A 199 4.27 21.30 20.80
CA TYR A 199 4.23 20.31 21.86
C TYR A 199 2.86 19.65 21.97
N ALA A 200 2.85 18.36 22.26
CA ALA A 200 1.66 17.61 22.62
C ALA A 200 1.98 16.61 23.74
N ASN A 201 1.18 16.63 24.80
CA ASN A 201 1.19 15.61 25.84
C ASN A 201 0.03 14.64 25.61
N PHE A 202 0.31 13.58 24.88
CA PHE A 202 -0.69 12.59 24.49
C PHE A 202 -1.21 11.82 25.71
N GLY A 203 -0.33 11.49 26.66
CA GLY A 203 -0.66 10.69 27.84
C GLY A 203 -1.59 11.40 28.83
N GLU A 204 -1.47 12.71 28.99
CA GLU A 204 -2.27 13.51 29.91
C GLU A 204 -3.56 14.07 29.24
N THR A 205 -3.65 14.02 27.92
CA THR A 205 -4.79 14.56 27.19
C THR A 205 -5.91 13.53 27.06
N THR A 206 -7.12 13.91 27.45
CA THR A 206 -8.32 13.13 27.18
C THR A 206 -8.92 13.55 25.83
N TYR A 207 -9.04 12.61 24.90
CA TYR A 207 -9.73 12.85 23.63
C TYR A 207 -11.23 12.62 23.80
N GLU A 208 -11.98 13.71 23.81
CA GLU A 208 -13.43 13.70 24.07
C GLU A 208 -14.23 13.37 22.80
N TRP A 209 -14.14 12.14 22.31
CA TRP A 209 -14.74 11.69 21.05
C TRP A 209 -16.23 11.99 20.92
N SER A 210 -16.98 11.96 22.03
CA SER A 210 -18.41 12.29 22.04
C SER A 210 -18.72 13.75 21.75
N LYS A 211 -17.76 14.66 21.99
CA LYS A 211 -17.88 16.09 21.68
C LYS A 211 -17.45 16.41 20.24
N MET A 212 -16.74 15.51 19.57
CA MET A 212 -16.33 15.74 18.19
C MET A 212 -17.50 15.44 17.25
N LEU A 213 -18.02 16.47 16.59
CA LEU A 213 -19.13 16.37 15.64
C LEU A 213 -18.67 15.71 14.33
N ASN A 214 -19.60 15.13 13.58
CA ASN A 214 -19.31 14.59 12.25
C ASN A 214 -19.05 15.69 11.20
N ASP A 215 -19.66 16.86 11.40
CA ASP A 215 -19.54 18.03 10.55
C ASP A 215 -19.63 19.32 11.40
N TYR A 216 -18.91 20.35 11.01
CA TYR A 216 -18.86 21.62 11.72
C TYR A 216 -19.38 22.75 10.82
N LYS A 217 -20.66 23.03 10.94
CA LYS A 217 -21.28 24.16 10.26
C LYS A 217 -21.11 25.42 11.10
N LYS A 218 -20.74 26.50 10.45
CA LYS A 218 -20.55 27.80 11.11
C LYS A 218 -21.73 28.11 12.04
N ASP A 219 -21.42 28.56 13.25
CA ASP A 219 -22.37 28.94 14.29
C ASP A 219 -23.31 27.82 14.77
N GLN A 220 -22.95 26.53 14.52
CA GLN A 220 -23.74 25.36 14.96
C GLN A 220 -22.95 24.40 15.85
N TYR A 221 -21.86 24.85 16.45
CA TYR A 221 -21.06 24.09 17.41
C TYR A 221 -20.62 24.99 18.58
N SER A 222 -20.39 24.40 19.73
CA SER A 222 -19.86 25.07 20.91
C SER A 222 -18.34 25.15 20.89
N ASP A 223 -17.77 26.02 21.74
CA ASP A 223 -16.31 26.10 21.91
C ASP A 223 -15.71 24.76 22.39
N GLU A 224 -16.44 24.00 23.22
CA GLU A 224 -16.00 22.70 23.69
C GLU A 224 -15.87 21.68 22.53
N GLU A 225 -16.84 21.66 21.62
CA GLU A 225 -16.83 20.81 20.44
C GLU A 225 -15.73 21.22 19.46
N ALA A 226 -15.53 22.52 19.26
CA ALA A 226 -14.43 23.07 18.46
C ALA A 226 -13.06 22.72 19.04
N ASN A 227 -12.90 22.90 20.37
CA ASN A 227 -11.64 22.57 21.05
C ASN A 227 -11.34 21.07 21.02
N ALA A 228 -12.35 20.22 21.13
CA ALA A 228 -12.16 18.76 21.06
C ALA A 228 -11.55 18.33 19.72
N VAL A 229 -12.11 18.81 18.59
CA VAL A 229 -11.58 18.45 17.26
C VAL A 229 -10.25 19.16 16.96
N ALA A 230 -10.05 20.41 17.39
CA ALA A 230 -8.78 21.11 17.20
C ALA A 230 -7.63 20.45 17.98
N THR A 231 -7.92 19.90 19.17
CA THR A 231 -6.92 19.14 19.97
C THR A 231 -6.41 17.93 19.21
N ILE A 232 -7.29 17.08 18.70
CA ILE A 232 -6.83 15.87 17.98
C ILE A 232 -6.09 16.23 16.69
N MET A 233 -6.52 17.28 15.98
CA MET A 233 -5.86 17.77 14.77
C MET A 233 -4.43 18.26 15.06
N LEU A 234 -4.24 19.10 16.09
CA LEU A 234 -2.90 19.53 16.51
C LEU A 234 -2.03 18.35 16.94
N HIS A 235 -2.59 17.44 17.75
CA HIS A 235 -1.85 16.28 18.24
C HIS A 235 -1.41 15.35 17.10
N CYS A 236 -2.27 15.10 16.11
CA CYS A 236 -1.85 14.40 14.90
C CYS A 236 -0.72 15.15 14.19
N GLY A 237 -0.82 16.47 14.07
CA GLY A 237 0.25 17.28 13.49
C GLY A 237 1.57 17.20 14.26
N VAL A 238 1.54 17.25 15.60
CA VAL A 238 2.75 17.10 16.41
C VAL A 238 3.32 15.68 16.32
N ALA A 239 2.46 14.67 16.33
CA ALA A 239 2.89 13.28 16.20
C ALA A 239 3.74 13.03 14.96
N VAL A 240 3.42 13.70 13.85
CA VAL A 240 4.07 13.53 12.53
C VAL A 240 5.06 14.63 12.17
N GLU A 241 5.43 15.51 13.12
CA GLU A 241 6.31 16.66 12.87
C GLU A 241 5.87 17.50 11.65
N MET A 242 4.58 17.85 11.63
CA MET A 242 3.94 18.54 10.51
C MET A 242 4.72 19.79 10.09
N ASN A 243 5.09 19.87 8.84
CA ASN A 243 5.61 21.09 8.23
C ASN A 243 4.45 21.99 7.84
N TYR A 244 4.07 22.90 8.73
CA TYR A 244 2.96 23.83 8.51
C TYR A 244 3.35 24.95 7.57
N THR A 245 2.51 25.25 6.59
CA THR A 245 2.68 26.38 5.68
C THR A 245 1.34 27.07 5.38
N PRO A 246 1.33 28.34 4.93
CA PRO A 246 0.09 29.06 4.63
C PRO A 246 -0.76 28.43 3.53
N THR A 247 -0.14 27.77 2.58
CA THR A 247 -0.79 27.20 1.39
C THR A 247 -1.11 25.70 1.51
N GLY A 248 -0.54 25.03 2.53
CA GLY A 248 -0.77 23.60 2.77
C GLY A 248 0.29 23.05 3.70
N SER A 249 -0.11 22.16 4.61
CA SER A 249 0.78 21.53 5.59
C SER A 249 0.97 20.07 5.25
N GLY A 250 2.20 19.54 5.39
CA GLY A 250 2.54 18.19 4.97
C GLY A 250 3.49 17.46 5.92
N ALA A 251 3.45 16.13 5.86
CA ALA A 251 4.35 15.21 6.56
C ALA A 251 4.47 13.89 5.79
N TYR A 252 5.35 12.99 6.22
CA TYR A 252 5.56 11.70 5.57
C TYR A 252 4.64 10.61 6.14
N SER A 253 4.22 9.66 5.30
CA SER A 253 3.37 8.53 5.71
C SER A 253 4.06 7.61 6.74
N SER A 254 5.38 7.52 6.74
CA SER A 254 6.15 6.81 7.77
C SER A 254 5.97 7.42 9.16
N GLU A 255 5.88 8.76 9.24
CA GLU A 255 5.60 9.46 10.51
C GLU A 255 4.15 9.23 10.95
N ALA A 256 3.20 9.10 9.99
CA ALA A 256 1.82 8.72 10.30
C ALA A 256 1.76 7.34 10.97
N LEU A 257 2.45 6.33 10.37
CA LEU A 257 2.56 4.99 10.95
C LEU A 257 3.19 5.04 12.34
N TYR A 258 4.32 5.74 12.48
CA TYR A 258 5.01 5.89 13.77
C TYR A 258 4.10 6.53 14.83
N GLY A 259 3.41 7.60 14.46
CA GLY A 259 2.49 8.33 15.34
C GLY A 259 1.33 7.46 15.84
N LEU A 260 0.69 6.71 14.93
CA LEU A 260 -0.41 5.80 15.30
C LEU A 260 0.04 4.75 16.32
N ILE A 261 1.19 4.13 16.12
CA ILE A 261 1.71 3.07 17.00
C ILE A 261 2.20 3.66 18.33
N HIS A 262 3.07 4.67 18.30
CA HIS A 262 3.84 5.08 19.47
C HIS A 262 3.16 6.15 20.32
N PHE A 263 2.33 7.01 19.72
CA PHE A 263 1.65 8.08 20.45
C PHE A 263 0.17 7.82 20.65
N PHE A 264 -0.47 7.10 19.73
CA PHE A 264 -1.90 6.81 19.84
C PHE A 264 -2.21 5.35 20.20
N GLY A 265 -1.19 4.48 20.33
CA GLY A 265 -1.33 3.12 20.83
C GLY A 265 -2.16 2.20 19.96
N TYR A 266 -2.18 2.42 18.65
CA TYR A 266 -2.80 1.54 17.66
C TYR A 266 -2.05 0.22 17.53
N ASN A 267 -2.62 -0.71 16.78
CA ASN A 267 -2.04 -2.02 16.53
C ASN A 267 -0.61 -1.90 16.00
N GLN A 268 0.31 -2.70 16.55
CA GLN A 268 1.73 -2.66 16.18
C GLN A 268 2.00 -3.27 14.80
N ASN A 269 1.04 -3.98 14.23
CA ASN A 269 1.14 -4.65 12.95
C ASN A 269 0.64 -3.79 11.77
N ILE A 270 0.44 -2.49 11.98
CA ILE A 270 0.17 -1.57 10.86
C ILE A 270 1.35 -1.61 9.89
N GLY A 271 1.08 -1.86 8.61
CA GLY A 271 2.06 -1.87 7.53
C GLY A 271 1.96 -0.63 6.64
N LEU A 272 3.11 -0.11 6.19
CA LEU A 272 3.19 0.89 5.12
C LEU A 272 3.58 0.18 3.83
N VAL A 273 2.72 0.23 2.81
CA VAL A 273 2.95 -0.40 1.51
C VAL A 273 2.99 0.63 0.39
N HIS A 274 3.77 0.35 -0.65
CA HIS A 274 4.02 1.25 -1.78
C HIS A 274 3.52 0.61 -3.08
N ARG A 275 2.75 1.39 -3.86
CA ARG A 275 2.03 0.92 -5.05
C ARG A 275 2.94 0.28 -6.11
N GLU A 276 4.14 0.79 -6.30
CA GLU A 276 5.07 0.38 -7.34
C GLU A 276 5.53 -1.09 -7.26
N TYR A 277 5.35 -1.74 -6.09
CA TYR A 277 5.73 -3.14 -5.85
C TYR A 277 4.56 -4.13 -5.94
N TYR A 278 3.41 -3.68 -6.45
CA TYR A 278 2.20 -4.50 -6.59
C TYR A 278 1.60 -4.32 -7.97
N SER A 279 1.04 -5.37 -8.56
CA SER A 279 0.15 -5.21 -9.71
C SER A 279 -1.11 -4.42 -9.31
N LEU A 280 -1.83 -3.86 -10.28
CA LEU A 280 -3.08 -3.16 -9.99
C LEU A 280 -4.09 -4.07 -9.30
N GLU A 281 -4.17 -5.33 -9.71
CA GLU A 281 -5.05 -6.31 -9.09
C GLU A 281 -4.69 -6.59 -7.64
N GLN A 282 -3.41 -6.81 -7.35
CA GLN A 282 -2.93 -7.00 -5.97
C GLN A 282 -3.20 -5.76 -5.11
N TRP A 283 -2.93 -4.57 -5.64
CA TRP A 283 -3.18 -3.31 -4.93
C TRP A 283 -4.65 -3.14 -4.54
N MET A 284 -5.56 -3.41 -5.50
CA MET A 284 -6.99 -3.34 -5.22
C MET A 284 -7.45 -4.46 -4.28
N ASN A 285 -6.85 -5.66 -4.35
CA ASN A 285 -7.13 -6.73 -3.40
C ASN A 285 -6.73 -6.35 -1.97
N LEU A 286 -5.63 -5.62 -1.75
CA LEU A 286 -5.29 -5.06 -0.44
C LEU A 286 -6.37 -4.07 0.04
N VAL A 287 -6.82 -3.16 -0.83
CA VAL A 287 -7.91 -2.22 -0.52
C VAL A 287 -9.19 -2.96 -0.13
N TYR A 288 -9.58 -3.97 -0.92
CA TYR A 288 -10.78 -4.75 -0.63
C TYR A 288 -10.65 -5.55 0.66
N THR A 289 -9.47 -6.09 0.95
CA THR A 289 -9.20 -6.82 2.21
C THR A 289 -9.43 -5.92 3.43
N GLU A 290 -8.85 -4.74 3.43
CA GLU A 290 -9.00 -3.79 4.53
C GLU A 290 -10.46 -3.36 4.73
N LEU A 291 -11.14 -2.98 3.65
CA LEU A 291 -12.52 -2.51 3.74
C LEU A 291 -13.50 -3.62 4.13
N ASN A 292 -13.27 -4.87 3.69
CA ASN A 292 -14.07 -6.02 4.15
C ASN A 292 -13.86 -6.35 5.62
N ALA A 293 -12.70 -6.00 6.18
CA ALA A 293 -12.40 -6.07 7.61
C ALA A 293 -12.89 -4.83 8.39
N ALA A 294 -13.64 -3.93 7.74
CA ALA A 294 -14.13 -2.67 8.29
C ALA A 294 -12.99 -1.74 8.78
N ARG A 295 -11.85 -1.77 8.12
CA ARG A 295 -10.72 -0.88 8.38
C ARG A 295 -10.63 0.20 7.31
N PRO A 296 -10.89 1.48 7.63
CA PRO A 296 -10.65 2.59 6.73
C PRO A 296 -9.14 2.75 6.49
N ILE A 297 -8.77 3.09 5.26
CA ILE A 297 -7.38 3.13 4.81
C ILE A 297 -6.90 4.57 4.75
N TYR A 298 -5.78 4.87 5.42
CA TYR A 298 -4.99 6.05 5.09
C TYR A 298 -4.30 5.81 3.75
N TYR A 299 -4.56 6.68 2.79
CA TYR A 299 -3.97 6.63 1.46
C TYR A 299 -3.26 7.95 1.16
N ALA A 300 -2.09 7.87 0.56
CA ALA A 300 -1.35 9.05 0.13
C ALA A 300 -0.78 8.85 -1.28
N GLY A 301 -0.66 9.94 -2.01
CA GLY A 301 0.03 9.99 -3.28
C GLY A 301 0.83 11.28 -3.40
N TYR A 302 1.91 11.22 -4.14
CA TYR A 302 2.76 12.35 -4.45
C TYR A 302 2.98 12.45 -5.95
N ASP A 303 2.96 13.65 -6.46
CA ASP A 303 3.31 14.00 -7.81
C ASP A 303 4.29 15.18 -7.80
N ALA A 304 5.39 15.08 -8.54
CA ALA A 304 6.44 16.11 -8.51
C ALA A 304 5.96 17.50 -9.00
N SER A 305 4.92 17.53 -9.84
CA SER A 305 4.36 18.77 -10.39
C SER A 305 3.19 19.33 -9.57
N GLN A 306 2.44 18.45 -8.89
CA GLN A 306 1.19 18.77 -8.20
C GLN A 306 1.31 18.73 -6.67
N GLY A 307 2.44 18.20 -6.14
CA GLY A 307 2.64 17.97 -4.71
C GLY A 307 1.99 16.70 -4.19
N GLY A 308 1.96 16.54 -2.87
CA GLY A 308 1.41 15.36 -2.21
C GLY A 308 0.06 15.62 -1.56
N HIS A 309 -0.79 14.57 -1.55
CA HIS A 309 -2.05 14.58 -0.83
C HIS A 309 -2.30 13.27 -0.11
N ALA A 310 -2.88 13.37 1.10
CA ALA A 310 -3.37 12.24 1.88
C ALA A 310 -4.89 12.34 2.04
N PHE A 311 -5.56 11.20 2.02
CA PHE A 311 -7.01 11.08 2.16
C PHE A 311 -7.39 9.72 2.75
N VAL A 312 -8.67 9.50 3.00
CA VAL A 312 -9.16 8.22 3.50
C VAL A 312 -9.95 7.49 2.41
N ILE A 313 -9.64 6.21 2.22
CA ILE A 313 -10.48 5.30 1.46
C ILE A 313 -11.29 4.50 2.48
N ASP A 314 -12.62 4.55 2.40
CA ASP A 314 -13.49 3.99 3.43
C ASP A 314 -14.70 3.22 2.89
N GLY A 315 -14.73 2.91 1.60
CA GLY A 315 -15.77 2.12 0.97
C GLY A 315 -15.45 1.81 -0.48
N TYR A 316 -16.27 1.00 -1.12
CA TYR A 316 -16.22 0.75 -2.57
C TYR A 316 -17.57 0.27 -3.11
N ASN A 317 -17.77 0.43 -4.41
CA ASN A 317 -18.97 -0.03 -5.10
C ASN A 317 -18.70 -1.27 -6.00
N ALA A 318 -19.76 -1.83 -6.56
CA ALA A 318 -19.66 -3.04 -7.38
C ALA A 318 -18.94 -2.87 -8.72
N THR A 319 -18.66 -1.63 -9.14
CA THR A 319 -17.91 -1.33 -10.37
C THR A 319 -16.42 -1.12 -10.12
N GLY A 320 -15.95 -1.31 -8.88
CA GLY A 320 -14.54 -1.17 -8.52
C GLY A 320 -14.10 0.24 -8.11
N LEU A 321 -15.00 1.24 -8.16
CA LEU A 321 -14.70 2.57 -7.67
C LEU A 321 -14.67 2.57 -6.15
N VAL A 322 -13.64 3.18 -5.55
CA VAL A 322 -13.52 3.32 -4.10
C VAL A 322 -14.10 4.63 -3.61
N HIS A 323 -14.74 4.61 -2.44
CA HIS A 323 -15.19 5.84 -1.80
C HIS A 323 -14.00 6.54 -1.13
N VAL A 324 -13.82 7.81 -1.49
CA VAL A 324 -12.74 8.68 -1.00
C VAL A 324 -13.32 9.81 -0.16
N ASN A 325 -12.82 9.96 1.06
CA ASN A 325 -13.02 11.14 1.90
C ASN A 325 -11.78 12.03 1.80
N TRP A 326 -11.91 13.12 1.07
CA TRP A 326 -10.79 14.04 0.76
C TRP A 326 -10.33 14.90 1.93
N GLY A 327 -11.11 15.02 3.01
CA GLY A 327 -10.79 15.93 4.12
C GLY A 327 -11.00 17.41 3.81
N TRP A 328 -12.02 17.74 3.01
CA TRP A 328 -12.36 19.12 2.58
C TRP A 328 -13.77 19.55 2.94
N GLY A 329 -14.32 18.95 3.99
CA GLY A 329 -15.66 19.25 4.47
C GLY A 329 -16.78 18.55 3.67
N PRO A 330 -18.05 18.80 4.04
CA PRO A 330 -19.19 18.11 3.45
C PRO A 330 -19.41 18.40 1.96
N ASN A 331 -18.90 19.52 1.47
CA ASN A 331 -18.94 19.89 0.05
C ASN A 331 -17.58 19.64 -0.64
N GLY A 332 -16.70 18.86 -0.03
CA GLY A 332 -15.36 18.58 -0.51
C GLY A 332 -15.27 17.54 -1.63
N GLY A 333 -16.39 17.11 -2.19
CA GLY A 333 -16.41 16.14 -3.27
C GLY A 333 -16.09 14.71 -2.84
N ASN A 334 -16.36 14.37 -1.57
CA ASN A 334 -16.30 12.96 -1.13
C ASN A 334 -17.21 12.12 -2.00
N GLY A 335 -16.73 10.97 -2.47
CA GLY A 335 -17.45 10.16 -3.43
C GLY A 335 -16.64 8.98 -3.96
N TYR A 336 -17.07 8.41 -5.06
CA TYR A 336 -16.49 7.21 -5.64
C TYR A 336 -15.57 7.55 -6.81
N TYR A 337 -14.33 7.04 -6.77
CA TYR A 337 -13.30 7.33 -7.76
C TYR A 337 -12.51 6.09 -8.13
N ASP A 338 -12.04 6.04 -9.38
CA ASP A 338 -11.12 5.01 -9.85
C ASP A 338 -9.66 5.37 -9.51
N ILE A 339 -9.18 4.85 -8.40
CA ILE A 339 -7.78 5.06 -7.97
C ILE A 339 -6.77 4.26 -8.80
N THR A 340 -7.20 3.31 -9.61
CA THR A 340 -6.29 2.55 -10.47
C THR A 340 -5.69 3.43 -11.56
N LEU A 341 -6.36 4.53 -11.89
CA LEU A 341 -5.90 5.54 -12.84
C LEU A 341 -4.84 6.49 -12.26
N LEU A 342 -4.64 6.50 -10.94
CA LEU A 342 -3.54 7.18 -10.28
C LEU A 342 -2.22 6.39 -10.47
N ASN A 343 -1.79 6.13 -11.69
CA ASN A 343 -0.56 5.37 -11.93
C ASN A 343 0.36 6.10 -12.90
N PRO A 344 0.99 7.21 -12.50
CA PRO A 344 2.00 7.85 -13.32
C PRO A 344 3.21 6.92 -13.43
N ARG A 345 3.40 6.32 -14.60
CA ARG A 345 4.57 5.50 -14.88
C ARG A 345 5.82 6.38 -14.95
N GLY A 346 6.82 6.06 -14.15
CA GLY A 346 8.15 6.67 -14.23
C GLY A 346 8.63 7.35 -12.96
N TYR A 347 7.96 7.19 -11.82
CA TYR A 347 8.41 7.73 -10.54
C TYR A 347 9.31 6.74 -9.82
N GLN A 348 10.44 7.25 -9.33
CA GLN A 348 11.38 6.51 -8.51
C GLN A 348 11.03 6.74 -7.02
N PHE A 349 10.80 5.65 -6.32
CA PHE A 349 10.91 5.48 -4.88
C PHE A 349 9.90 6.17 -3.94
N SER A 350 10.16 7.26 -3.36
CA SER A 350 9.41 7.82 -2.23
C SER A 350 8.22 8.68 -2.65
N GLU A 351 8.05 8.90 -3.93
CA GLU A 351 7.12 9.89 -4.49
C GLU A 351 5.81 9.30 -5.02
N GLY A 352 5.71 7.95 -5.02
CA GLY A 352 4.53 7.25 -5.51
C GLY A 352 3.39 7.15 -4.49
N GLN A 353 2.38 6.36 -4.87
CA GLN A 353 1.25 6.08 -3.99
C GLN A 353 1.63 5.10 -2.89
N ASN A 354 1.11 5.33 -1.70
CA ASN A 354 1.27 4.44 -0.56
C ASN A 354 0.00 4.42 0.30
N MET A 355 -0.13 3.39 1.12
CA MET A 355 -1.23 3.29 2.07
C MET A 355 -0.79 2.59 3.35
N LEU A 356 -1.51 2.86 4.44
CA LEU A 356 -1.37 2.15 5.70
C LEU A 356 -2.44 1.07 5.78
N LEU A 357 -2.00 -0.17 5.98
CA LEU A 357 -2.84 -1.36 6.16
C LEU A 357 -2.89 -1.75 7.64
N GLY A 358 -3.99 -2.34 8.07
CA GLY A 358 -4.11 -2.85 9.44
C GLY A 358 -4.30 -1.75 10.49
N ILE A 359 -4.82 -0.57 10.13
CA ILE A 359 -5.15 0.46 11.12
C ILE A 359 -6.36 -0.02 11.93
N ASP A 360 -6.08 -0.60 13.11
CA ASP A 360 -7.09 -1.16 13.99
C ASP A 360 -6.68 -1.02 15.46
N LEU A 361 -7.58 -1.35 16.37
CA LEU A 361 -7.34 -1.31 17.80
C LEU A 361 -6.21 -2.28 18.21
N PRO A 362 -5.47 -2.00 19.27
CA PRO A 362 -4.33 -2.84 19.67
C PRO A 362 -4.72 -4.27 20.05
N THR A 363 -5.99 -4.51 20.36
CA THR A 363 -6.53 -5.84 20.73
C THR A 363 -7.02 -6.64 19.53
N THR A 364 -7.13 -6.04 18.36
CA THR A 364 -7.54 -6.73 17.14
C THR A 364 -6.38 -7.53 16.58
N GLU A 365 -6.64 -8.78 16.19
CA GLU A 365 -5.62 -9.58 15.49
C GLU A 365 -5.46 -9.06 14.05
N VAL A 366 -4.32 -8.43 13.79
CA VAL A 366 -3.90 -7.99 12.45
C VAL A 366 -2.66 -8.79 12.09
N GLU A 367 -2.65 -9.43 10.92
CA GLU A 367 -1.48 -10.14 10.43
C GLU A 367 -0.43 -9.10 9.98
N TYR A 368 0.80 -9.27 10.47
CA TYR A 368 1.94 -8.47 10.06
C TYR A 368 2.60 -9.12 8.85
N GLU A 369 2.98 -8.30 7.89
CA GLU A 369 3.77 -8.69 6.73
C GLU A 369 4.94 -7.73 6.56
N SER A 370 6.16 -8.27 6.48
CA SER A 370 7.36 -7.47 6.22
C SER A 370 7.34 -6.92 4.81
N HIS A 371 7.38 -5.60 4.67
CA HIS A 371 7.48 -4.91 3.39
C HIS A 371 8.95 -4.61 3.06
N ILE A 372 9.60 -5.59 2.45
CA ILE A 372 10.99 -5.55 2.00
C ILE A 372 11.01 -5.67 0.49
N VAL A 373 11.69 -4.77 -0.20
CA VAL A 373 11.62 -4.63 -1.66
C VAL A 373 13.00 -4.49 -2.30
N SER A 374 13.09 -4.66 -3.60
CA SER A 374 14.32 -4.44 -4.37
C SER A 374 14.02 -3.77 -5.71
N ASP A 375 14.88 -2.84 -6.10
CA ASP A 375 14.81 -2.17 -7.41
C ASP A 375 15.54 -2.95 -8.50
N TYR A 376 16.26 -3.99 -8.11
CA TYR A 376 17.02 -4.82 -9.01
C TYR A 376 16.30 -6.13 -9.31
N PRO A 377 16.36 -6.62 -10.55
CA PRO A 377 15.76 -7.89 -10.92
C PRO A 377 16.37 -9.05 -10.15
N LEU A 378 15.55 -10.03 -9.80
CA LEU A 378 16.03 -11.36 -9.45
C LEU A 378 16.51 -12.05 -10.72
N SER A 379 17.72 -12.59 -10.69
CA SER A 379 18.25 -13.37 -11.80
C SER A 379 18.63 -14.77 -11.30
N VAL A 380 18.07 -15.79 -11.94
CA VAL A 380 18.34 -17.19 -11.63
C VAL A 380 18.70 -17.91 -12.92
N SER A 381 19.78 -18.72 -12.87
CA SER A 381 20.21 -19.57 -13.98
C SER A 381 20.74 -20.89 -13.47
N GLN A 382 20.67 -21.92 -14.31
CA GLN A 382 21.23 -23.23 -14.04
C GLN A 382 22.74 -23.26 -14.35
N ILE A 383 23.52 -23.80 -13.43
CA ILE A 383 24.95 -24.11 -13.64
C ILE A 383 25.18 -25.59 -13.27
N GLY A 384 25.18 -26.47 -14.27
CA GLY A 384 25.26 -27.90 -14.07
C GLY A 384 24.06 -28.40 -13.25
N LYS A 385 24.32 -28.94 -12.03
CA LYS A 385 23.27 -29.37 -11.09
C LYS A 385 22.91 -28.29 -10.04
N MET A 386 23.50 -27.12 -10.12
CA MET A 386 23.39 -26.03 -9.17
C MET A 386 22.60 -24.87 -9.75
N LEU A 387 22.21 -23.92 -8.92
CA LEU A 387 21.59 -22.67 -9.28
C LEU A 387 22.58 -21.51 -9.05
N SER A 388 22.67 -20.58 -10.01
CA SER A 388 23.30 -19.29 -9.80
C SER A 388 22.19 -18.27 -9.54
N VAL A 389 22.21 -17.61 -8.39
CA VAL A 389 21.18 -16.69 -7.94
C VAL A 389 21.80 -15.34 -7.63
N SER A 390 21.37 -14.31 -8.37
CA SER A 390 21.68 -12.91 -8.07
C SER A 390 20.43 -12.24 -7.50
N VAL A 391 20.52 -11.75 -6.27
CA VAL A 391 19.40 -11.14 -5.56
C VAL A 391 19.24 -9.63 -5.79
N GLY A 392 20.14 -9.05 -6.60
CA GLY A 392 20.25 -7.61 -6.82
C GLY A 392 21.35 -6.97 -5.97
N GLU A 393 21.55 -5.66 -6.16
CA GLU A 393 22.58 -4.88 -5.45
C GLU A 393 22.05 -4.25 -4.17
N THR A 394 20.74 -3.95 -4.13
CA THR A 394 20.06 -3.37 -2.98
C THR A 394 18.74 -4.06 -2.68
N ILE A 395 18.45 -4.17 -1.40
CA ILE A 395 17.15 -4.60 -0.86
C ILE A 395 16.81 -3.61 0.25
N TRP A 396 15.64 -2.98 0.17
CA TRP A 396 15.24 -1.86 1.03
C TRP A 396 14.24 -2.28 2.08
N ASN A 397 14.37 -1.71 3.28
CA ASN A 397 13.32 -1.72 4.28
C ASN A 397 12.31 -0.61 4.00
N LEU A 398 11.08 -0.96 3.61
CA LEU A 398 9.98 -0.02 3.42
C LEU A 398 8.82 -0.22 4.42
N ASN A 399 9.08 -0.81 5.58
CA ASN A 399 8.04 -1.02 6.61
C ASN A 399 7.57 0.28 7.31
N GLY A 400 8.16 1.42 7.02
CA GLY A 400 7.90 2.66 7.76
C GLY A 400 8.61 2.74 9.11
N ASN A 401 9.11 1.62 9.63
CA ASN A 401 9.85 1.47 10.89
C ASN A 401 11.19 0.79 10.68
N ALA A 402 12.04 0.81 11.70
CA ALA A 402 13.25 0.00 11.70
C ALA A 402 12.89 -1.50 11.73
N TRP A 403 13.55 -2.27 10.88
CA TRP A 403 13.32 -3.69 10.70
C TRP A 403 14.57 -4.51 11.00
N GLU A 404 14.39 -5.69 11.60
CA GLU A 404 15.42 -6.71 11.79
C GLU A 404 14.81 -8.09 11.55
N GLY A 405 15.57 -9.02 10.97
CA GLY A 405 15.03 -10.32 10.63
C GLY A 405 16.02 -11.17 9.84
N GLU A 406 15.49 -11.94 8.92
CA GLU A 406 16.25 -12.85 8.05
C GLU A 406 15.90 -12.60 6.59
N LEU A 407 16.91 -12.66 5.72
CA LEU A 407 16.73 -12.76 4.27
C LEU A 407 17.17 -14.15 3.82
N ALA A 408 16.46 -14.73 2.85
CA ALA A 408 16.82 -16.02 2.30
C ALA A 408 16.51 -16.14 0.80
N VAL A 409 17.27 -16.99 0.10
CA VAL A 409 16.82 -17.57 -1.16
C VAL A 409 15.98 -18.79 -0.80
N VAL A 410 14.70 -18.71 -1.05
CA VAL A 410 13.69 -19.69 -0.69
C VAL A 410 13.35 -20.52 -1.91
N LEU A 411 13.27 -21.86 -1.73
CA LEU A 411 12.78 -22.80 -2.73
C LEU A 411 11.58 -23.54 -2.12
N GLU A 412 10.39 -23.33 -2.66
CA GLU A 412 9.13 -23.83 -2.11
C GLU A 412 8.37 -24.66 -3.15
N GLY A 413 8.00 -25.87 -2.78
CA GLY A 413 7.27 -26.79 -3.63
C GLY A 413 7.06 -28.13 -2.95
N GLU A 414 6.18 -28.98 -3.48
CA GLU A 414 5.90 -30.32 -2.94
C GLU A 414 5.56 -30.30 -1.44
N GLY A 415 4.89 -29.24 -0.97
CA GLY A 415 4.54 -29.04 0.44
C GLY A 415 5.75 -28.79 1.37
N GLN A 416 6.90 -28.41 0.83
CA GLN A 416 8.14 -28.18 1.58
C GLN A 416 8.74 -26.82 1.24
N THR A 417 9.41 -26.21 2.22
CA THR A 417 10.21 -24.99 2.06
C THR A 417 11.67 -25.27 2.38
N TYR A 418 12.55 -24.92 1.47
CA TYR A 418 14.00 -25.02 1.62
C TYR A 418 14.64 -23.64 1.56
N LEU A 419 15.56 -23.36 2.47
CA LEU A 419 16.36 -22.14 2.46
C LEU A 419 17.72 -22.46 1.85
N LEU A 420 17.89 -22.14 0.57
CA LEU A 420 19.13 -22.45 -0.16
C LEU A 420 20.29 -21.55 0.28
N SER A 421 19.98 -20.34 0.73
CA SER A 421 20.93 -19.38 1.30
C SER A 421 20.16 -18.49 2.27
N LYS A 422 20.72 -18.25 3.46
CA LYS A 422 20.07 -17.45 4.50
C LYS A 422 21.07 -16.58 5.22
N GLY A 423 20.71 -15.35 5.52
CA GLY A 423 21.47 -14.44 6.33
C GLY A 423 20.58 -13.66 7.31
N THR A 424 21.14 -13.33 8.48
CA THR A 424 20.48 -12.49 9.48
C THR A 424 20.74 -11.03 9.18
N VAL A 425 19.71 -10.21 9.25
CA VAL A 425 19.76 -8.76 9.06
C VAL A 425 19.73 -8.07 10.42
N SER A 426 20.73 -7.27 10.72
CA SER A 426 20.71 -6.43 11.92
C SER A 426 19.74 -5.26 11.73
N LYS A 427 19.25 -4.67 12.85
CA LYS A 427 18.29 -3.58 12.85
C LYS A 427 18.64 -2.48 11.85
N THR A 428 17.77 -2.24 10.90
CA THR A 428 17.97 -1.35 9.75
C THR A 428 16.81 -0.38 9.66
N ALA A 429 17.09 0.92 9.59
CA ALA A 429 16.08 1.97 9.53
C ALA A 429 15.22 1.89 8.24
N TYR A 430 14.07 2.55 8.26
CA TYR A 430 13.25 2.77 7.08
C TYR A 430 14.06 3.41 5.94
N GLN A 431 13.82 2.99 4.70
CA GLN A 431 14.55 3.43 3.49
C GLN A 431 16.07 3.16 3.50
N TYR A 432 16.52 2.17 4.27
CA TYR A 432 17.91 1.74 4.23
C TYR A 432 18.07 0.34 3.64
N ASN A 433 19.24 0.11 3.02
CA ASN A 433 19.58 -1.15 2.37
C ASN A 433 19.85 -2.25 3.40
N VAL A 434 18.91 -3.20 3.52
CA VAL A 434 19.03 -4.36 4.44
C VAL A 434 20.04 -5.39 3.92
N LEU A 435 20.28 -5.48 2.60
CA LEU A 435 21.24 -6.42 2.04
C LEU A 435 22.66 -6.14 2.53
N SER A 436 23.02 -4.86 2.69
CA SER A 436 24.32 -4.44 3.24
C SER A 436 24.51 -4.80 4.71
N LYS A 437 23.43 -5.13 5.41
CA LYS A 437 23.40 -5.53 6.83
C LYS A 437 23.13 -7.03 7.02
N THR A 438 23.11 -7.80 5.93
CA THR A 438 22.82 -9.23 5.94
C THR A 438 24.09 -10.05 6.12
N ASN A 439 24.14 -10.90 7.13
CA ASN A 439 25.28 -11.77 7.41
C ASN A 439 24.84 -13.21 7.76
N PRO A 440 25.35 -14.25 7.07
CA PRO A 440 26.17 -14.17 5.86
C PRO A 440 25.39 -13.60 4.67
N ALA A 441 26.11 -13.13 3.65
CA ALA A 441 25.49 -12.67 2.41
C ALA A 441 24.70 -13.79 1.73
N ILE A 442 23.55 -13.46 1.14
CA ILE A 442 22.67 -14.40 0.44
C ILE A 442 22.94 -14.43 -1.06
N GLY A 443 22.49 -15.51 -1.74
CA GLY A 443 22.67 -15.69 -3.19
C GLY A 443 24.02 -16.33 -3.55
N GLY A 444 24.39 -16.23 -4.83
CA GLY A 444 25.57 -16.84 -5.42
C GLY A 444 25.28 -18.22 -6.01
N VAL A 445 26.30 -19.10 -6.09
CA VAL A 445 26.12 -20.49 -6.60
C VAL A 445 25.61 -21.37 -5.45
N LEU A 446 24.41 -21.92 -5.60
CA LEU A 446 23.68 -22.64 -4.59
C LEU A 446 23.45 -24.10 -5.00
N THR A 447 23.61 -25.03 -4.07
CA THR A 447 23.35 -26.46 -4.27
C THR A 447 21.94 -26.81 -3.79
N LEU A 448 21.31 -27.79 -4.45
CA LEU A 448 20.05 -28.34 -3.96
C LEU A 448 20.23 -29.14 -2.67
N PRO A 449 19.21 -29.23 -1.82
CA PRO A 449 19.19 -30.09 -0.63
C PRO A 449 19.36 -31.55 -1.01
N THR A 450 20.12 -32.31 -0.22
CA THR A 450 20.22 -33.76 -0.41
C THR A 450 18.87 -34.43 -0.22
N GLY A 451 18.45 -35.23 -1.20
CA GLY A 451 17.17 -35.94 -1.16
C GLY A 451 15.95 -35.06 -1.36
N ILE A 452 16.11 -33.92 -2.04
CA ILE A 452 14.97 -33.14 -2.53
C ILE A 452 14.12 -34.01 -3.46
N ALA A 453 12.81 -33.95 -3.34
CA ALA A 453 11.90 -34.67 -4.22
C ALA A 453 11.93 -34.10 -5.64
N ASP A 454 11.66 -34.94 -6.63
CA ASP A 454 11.40 -34.49 -7.98
C ASP A 454 10.05 -33.73 -7.99
N GLY A 455 9.95 -32.68 -8.78
CA GLY A 455 8.75 -31.85 -8.86
C GLY A 455 9.01 -30.42 -9.29
N GLU A 456 7.96 -29.61 -9.21
CA GLU A 456 7.98 -28.19 -9.53
C GLU A 456 8.13 -27.36 -8.24
N TYR A 457 9.06 -26.44 -8.27
CA TYR A 457 9.38 -25.56 -7.15
C TYR A 457 9.37 -24.11 -7.59
N ARG A 458 8.98 -23.22 -6.66
CA ARG A 458 9.12 -21.78 -6.84
C ARG A 458 10.33 -21.28 -6.06
N LEU A 459 11.22 -20.56 -6.74
CA LEU A 459 12.38 -19.91 -6.13
C LEU A 459 12.14 -18.40 -6.06
N TYR A 460 12.32 -17.84 -4.90
CA TYR A 460 12.19 -16.40 -4.65
C TYR A 460 13.14 -15.92 -3.55
N VAL A 461 13.29 -14.60 -3.41
CA VAL A 461 13.95 -14.02 -2.23
C VAL A 461 12.89 -13.72 -1.19
N GLY A 462 13.06 -14.27 -0.01
CA GLY A 462 12.13 -14.08 1.11
C GLY A 462 12.75 -13.26 2.24
N ALA A 463 11.92 -12.48 2.92
CA ALA A 463 12.20 -11.79 4.16
C ALA A 463 11.31 -12.33 5.28
N LYS A 464 11.81 -12.37 6.52
CA LYS A 464 11.03 -12.79 7.68
C LYS A 464 11.57 -12.16 8.96
N CYS A 465 10.71 -11.49 9.70
CA CYS A 465 11.00 -11.07 11.06
C CYS A 465 10.25 -11.94 12.11
N SER A 466 10.35 -11.60 13.37
CA SER A 466 9.67 -12.36 14.44
C SER A 466 8.14 -12.23 14.42
N LEU A 467 7.60 -11.21 13.75
CA LEU A 467 6.16 -10.96 13.62
C LEU A 467 5.56 -11.68 12.41
N ASP A 468 6.38 -12.02 11.40
CA ASP A 468 5.90 -12.71 10.20
C ASP A 468 5.57 -14.18 10.48
N LYS A 469 4.38 -14.61 10.16
CA LYS A 469 3.97 -16.03 10.25
C LYS A 469 4.67 -16.90 9.19
N ARG A 470 4.98 -16.32 8.02
CA ARG A 470 5.56 -16.98 6.84
C ARG A 470 6.71 -16.16 6.26
N TRP A 471 7.45 -16.71 5.30
CA TRP A 471 8.39 -15.95 4.49
C TRP A 471 7.62 -14.99 3.58
N GLN A 472 7.88 -13.71 3.69
CA GLN A 472 7.31 -12.68 2.83
C GLN A 472 8.18 -12.53 1.58
N LEU A 473 7.55 -12.38 0.43
CA LEU A 473 8.25 -12.11 -0.82
C LEU A 473 8.99 -10.76 -0.74
N VAL A 474 10.28 -10.75 -1.04
CA VAL A 474 11.00 -9.50 -1.34
C VAL A 474 10.51 -9.03 -2.70
N ARG A 475 9.57 -8.11 -2.70
CA ARG A 475 8.90 -7.64 -3.91
C ARG A 475 9.81 -6.77 -4.76
N ARG A 476 9.59 -6.80 -6.06
CA ARG A 476 10.23 -5.94 -7.04
C ARG A 476 9.17 -5.14 -7.77
N SER A 477 9.59 -4.11 -8.50
CA SER A 477 8.63 -3.33 -9.27
C SER A 477 7.83 -4.21 -10.24
N GLU A 478 6.61 -3.80 -10.57
CA GLU A 478 5.63 -4.54 -11.37
C GLU A 478 6.21 -5.11 -12.70
N GLU A 479 7.23 -4.46 -13.26
CA GLU A 479 7.85 -4.88 -14.52
C GLU A 479 8.97 -5.91 -14.33
N GLN A 480 9.31 -6.28 -13.08
CA GLN A 480 10.45 -7.16 -12.79
C GLN A 480 9.97 -8.54 -12.31
N VAL A 481 10.81 -9.53 -12.58
CA VAL A 481 10.59 -10.91 -12.16
C VAL A 481 10.76 -11.02 -10.64
N ASN A 482 9.72 -11.46 -9.96
CA ASN A 482 9.69 -11.70 -8.51
C ASN A 482 10.13 -13.11 -8.12
N SER A 483 9.89 -14.10 -8.99
CA SER A 483 10.18 -15.50 -8.71
C SER A 483 10.51 -16.30 -9.97
N TYR A 484 10.96 -17.54 -9.79
CA TYR A 484 11.27 -18.48 -10.87
C TYR A 484 10.63 -19.83 -10.55
N GLN A 485 10.05 -20.47 -11.57
CA GLN A 485 9.70 -21.88 -11.55
C GLN A 485 10.97 -22.71 -11.81
N VAL A 486 11.21 -23.69 -10.94
CA VAL A 486 12.38 -24.56 -11.00
C VAL A 486 11.93 -26.02 -11.04
N THR A 487 12.15 -26.67 -12.17
CA THR A 487 11.88 -28.11 -12.32
C THR A 487 13.05 -28.93 -11.81
N ILE A 488 12.79 -29.86 -10.88
CA ILE A 488 13.77 -30.77 -10.33
C ILE A 488 13.43 -32.20 -10.74
N ALA A 489 14.39 -32.95 -11.28
CA ALA A 489 14.27 -34.38 -11.54
C ALA A 489 15.63 -35.06 -11.36
N ASP A 490 15.61 -36.30 -10.86
CA ASP A 490 16.80 -37.08 -10.49
C ASP A 490 17.73 -36.33 -9.52
N GLY A 491 17.14 -35.54 -8.61
CA GLY A 491 17.89 -34.74 -7.63
C GLY A 491 18.73 -33.61 -8.27
N ALA A 492 18.40 -33.16 -9.47
CA ALA A 492 19.11 -32.10 -10.19
C ALA A 492 18.12 -31.10 -10.80
N VAL A 493 18.56 -29.83 -10.95
CA VAL A 493 17.84 -28.81 -11.71
C VAL A 493 17.76 -29.24 -13.17
N LYS A 494 16.57 -29.23 -13.76
CA LYS A 494 16.34 -29.53 -15.19
C LYS A 494 15.96 -28.28 -15.97
N ASP A 495 15.17 -27.39 -15.36
CA ASP A 495 14.71 -26.17 -15.99
C ASP A 495 14.54 -25.03 -14.98
N VAL A 496 14.69 -23.80 -15.45
CA VAL A 496 14.53 -22.57 -14.66
C VAL A 496 13.85 -21.53 -15.54
N VAL A 497 12.60 -21.21 -15.24
CA VAL A 497 11.79 -20.28 -16.03
C VAL A 497 11.34 -19.11 -15.14
N ALA A 498 11.49 -17.89 -15.65
CA ALA A 498 10.99 -16.71 -14.95
C ALA A 498 9.47 -16.81 -14.76
N ASP A 499 9.01 -16.58 -13.54
CA ASP A 499 7.59 -16.62 -13.21
C ASP A 499 7.08 -15.17 -13.14
N THR A 500 6.16 -14.85 -14.04
CA THR A 500 5.51 -13.54 -14.11
C THR A 500 4.22 -13.49 -13.32
N ASP A 501 3.75 -14.62 -12.77
CA ASP A 501 2.64 -14.65 -11.83
C ASP A 501 3.13 -14.16 -10.47
N ASP A 502 2.70 -12.98 -10.06
CA ASP A 502 3.02 -12.35 -8.78
C ASP A 502 1.85 -12.38 -7.79
N THR A 503 0.75 -13.06 -8.14
CA THR A 503 -0.45 -13.18 -7.29
C THR A 503 -0.30 -14.27 -6.22
N TRP A 504 0.73 -15.12 -6.33
CA TRP A 504 0.95 -16.20 -5.37
C TRP A 504 1.41 -15.68 -4.01
N GLU A 505 1.09 -16.42 -2.98
CA GLU A 505 1.59 -16.22 -1.62
C GLU A 505 2.26 -17.49 -1.12
N SER A 506 3.31 -17.35 -0.29
CA SER A 506 3.93 -18.52 0.36
C SER A 506 2.90 -19.23 1.24
N THR A 507 2.64 -20.50 0.95
CA THR A 507 1.65 -21.30 1.67
C THR A 507 2.27 -22.17 2.75
N THR A 508 3.61 -22.32 2.75
CA THR A 508 4.31 -23.27 3.60
C THR A 508 4.91 -22.57 4.81
N THR A 509 4.55 -23.06 6.01
CA THR A 509 5.14 -22.61 7.28
C THR A 509 6.26 -23.55 7.78
N ALA A 510 6.39 -24.76 7.21
CA ALA A 510 7.36 -25.77 7.63
C ALA A 510 8.67 -25.68 6.84
N ILE A 511 9.79 -25.50 7.53
CA ILE A 511 11.13 -25.50 6.95
C ILE A 511 11.71 -26.93 7.07
N LYS A 512 12.00 -27.58 5.94
CA LYS A 512 12.59 -28.92 5.91
C LYS A 512 14.12 -28.90 5.99
N ALA A 513 14.77 -27.96 5.35
CA ALA A 513 16.23 -27.85 5.37
C ALA A 513 16.67 -26.37 5.28
N VAL A 514 17.72 -26.05 6.02
CA VAL A 514 18.47 -24.81 5.90
C VAL A 514 19.86 -25.18 5.39
N ILE A 515 20.20 -24.72 4.18
CA ILE A 515 21.55 -24.92 3.65
C ILE A 515 22.37 -23.71 4.02
N THR A 516 23.16 -23.83 5.07
CA THR A 516 24.24 -22.87 5.33
C THR A 516 25.43 -23.23 4.45
N LYS A 517 26.03 -22.27 3.75
CA LYS A 517 27.33 -22.47 3.08
C LYS A 517 28.25 -23.13 4.10
N GLY A 518 28.76 -24.32 3.77
CA GLY A 518 29.54 -25.11 4.68
C GLY A 518 30.66 -24.30 5.30
N THR A 519 30.48 -23.90 6.53
CA THR A 519 31.55 -23.32 7.32
C THR A 519 32.45 -24.50 7.73
N ASN A 520 33.72 -24.48 7.37
CA ASN A 520 34.76 -25.32 7.99
C ASN A 520 34.96 -24.91 9.48
N ALA A 521 33.88 -24.50 10.13
CA ALA A 521 33.91 -24.11 11.53
C ALA A 521 34.21 -25.37 12.38
N PRO A 522 35.20 -25.34 13.27
CA PRO A 522 35.49 -26.46 14.16
C PRO A 522 34.29 -26.75 15.06
N SER A 523 34.00 -28.04 15.29
CA SER A 523 32.95 -28.43 16.22
C SER A 523 33.34 -28.06 17.65
N ARG A 524 32.42 -27.39 18.35
CA ARG A 524 32.52 -27.08 19.80
C ARG A 524 31.48 -27.94 20.53
N TYR A 525 31.80 -28.38 21.72
CA TYR A 525 30.95 -29.26 22.52
C TYR A 525 30.64 -28.63 23.87
N PHE A 526 29.42 -28.78 24.33
CA PHE A 526 28.92 -28.19 25.58
C PHE A 526 28.18 -29.25 26.39
N ASP A 527 28.26 -29.17 27.72
CA ASP A 527 27.38 -29.94 28.59
C ASP A 527 25.95 -29.32 28.60
N LEU A 528 25.03 -30.00 29.30
CA LEU A 528 23.64 -29.52 29.39
C LEU A 528 23.47 -28.21 30.20
N GLN A 529 24.52 -27.77 30.89
CA GLN A 529 24.58 -26.50 31.60
C GLN A 529 25.22 -25.38 30.76
N GLY A 530 25.58 -25.68 29.50
CA GLY A 530 26.16 -24.71 28.56
C GLY A 530 27.66 -24.47 28.75
N ARG A 531 28.37 -25.26 29.57
CA ARG A 531 29.83 -25.19 29.74
C ARG A 531 30.51 -25.94 28.62
N GLU A 532 31.55 -25.37 28.03
CA GLU A 532 32.31 -26.02 26.96
C GLU A 532 33.08 -27.25 27.51
N VAL A 533 32.96 -28.37 26.81
CA VAL A 533 33.56 -29.67 27.19
C VAL A 533 34.29 -30.29 25.99
N ASN A 534 35.08 -31.31 26.24
CA ASN A 534 35.71 -32.05 25.16
C ASN A 534 34.68 -32.94 24.45
N GLY A 535 34.79 -33.08 23.13
CA GLY A 535 33.91 -33.94 22.32
C GLY A 535 33.89 -35.41 22.70
N SER A 536 34.85 -35.89 23.51
CA SER A 536 34.93 -37.24 24.10
C SER A 536 34.32 -37.34 25.51
N THR A 537 33.76 -36.26 26.06
CA THR A 537 33.09 -36.26 27.37
C THR A 537 31.88 -37.21 27.33
N LYS A 538 31.90 -38.25 28.18
CA LYS A 538 30.80 -39.23 28.23
C LYS A 538 29.50 -38.62 28.72
N GLY A 539 28.40 -39.03 28.13
CA GLY A 539 27.07 -38.57 28.46
C GLY A 539 26.41 -37.78 27.32
N LEU A 540 25.30 -37.15 27.61
CA LEU A 540 24.57 -36.29 26.64
C LEU A 540 25.24 -34.92 26.58
N ILE A 541 25.80 -34.58 25.42
CA ILE A 541 26.46 -33.30 25.17
C ILE A 541 25.81 -32.61 23.96
N ILE A 542 26.02 -31.30 23.84
CA ILE A 542 25.56 -30.49 22.72
C ILE A 542 26.78 -30.23 21.81
N ARG A 543 26.74 -30.66 20.57
CA ARG A 543 27.70 -30.29 19.53
C ARG A 543 27.19 -29.07 18.78
N ARG A 544 27.99 -28.03 18.70
CA ARG A 544 27.78 -26.87 17.84
C ARG A 544 28.87 -26.82 16.77
N GLN A 545 28.45 -26.73 15.50
CA GLN A 545 29.36 -26.57 14.36
C GLN A 545 28.76 -25.49 13.43
N GLY A 546 29.33 -24.27 13.48
CA GLY A 546 28.68 -23.09 12.91
C GLY A 546 27.35 -22.84 13.63
N ASP A 547 26.26 -22.78 12.86
CA ASP A 547 24.90 -22.61 13.39
C ASP A 547 24.20 -23.95 13.69
N GLU A 548 24.81 -25.07 13.32
CA GLU A 548 24.24 -26.38 13.61
C GLU A 548 24.45 -26.77 15.08
N VAL A 549 23.34 -27.04 15.77
CA VAL A 549 23.34 -27.50 17.17
C VAL A 549 22.68 -28.88 17.24
N LYS A 550 23.44 -29.89 17.67
CA LYS A 550 22.95 -31.28 17.84
C LYS A 550 23.19 -31.80 19.23
N LYS A 551 22.24 -32.55 19.80
CA LYS A 551 22.47 -33.38 20.99
C LYS A 551 23.16 -34.64 20.57
N VAL A 552 24.28 -34.96 21.21
CA VAL A 552 25.11 -36.16 20.93
C VAL A 552 25.26 -36.94 22.21
N LEU A 553 24.96 -38.25 22.16
CA LEU A 553 25.22 -39.14 23.26
C LEU A 553 26.61 -39.82 23.04
N VAL A 554 27.56 -39.45 23.87
CA VAL A 554 28.89 -40.05 23.88
C VAL A 554 28.90 -41.20 24.89
N LYS A 555 29.07 -42.43 24.41
CA LYS A 555 29.05 -43.67 25.20
C LYS A 555 30.36 -43.93 25.92
#